data_e150346343610a5463f0d426652a7e3c
#
_entry.id   e150346343610a5463f0d426652a7e3c
#
_cell.length_a   1.000
_cell.length_b   1.000
_cell.length_c   1.000
_cell.angle_alpha   90.00
_cell.angle_beta   90.00
_cell.angle_gamma   90.00
#
_symmetry.space_group_name_H-M   'P 1'
#
loop_
_entity.id
_entity.type
_entity.pdbx_description
1 polymer ?
#
loop_
_entity_poly.entity_id
_entity_poly.type
_entity_poly.pdbx_seq_one_letter_code
_entity_poly.pdbx_strand_id
1 'polypeptide(L)'
;MTRGRLVTLREFTPRDVELVASSTPDPFNDFGAVVASRFQAASIGRLVIVRNADGRPIGHVSWHEVNYGPNPESAAWNIGIDLVPEARGQGLGSEAQRLLAQHLFATTAVNRVEASTDVENAAEQGALARAGFTREGVLRGAQFRASRWHDIVVWSVLRGEV
;
A
#
# COMPACT_ATOMS: atom_id res chain seq x y z
N MET A 1 16.94 -1.81 -2.46
CA MET A 1 16.81 -0.89 -1.32
C MET A 1 16.59 0.51 -1.86
N THR A 2 15.48 1.16 -1.52
CA THR A 2 15.14 2.51 -1.99
C THR A 2 15.08 3.44 -0.78
N ARG A 3 15.92 4.49 -0.78
CA ARG A 3 16.07 5.39 0.37
C ARG A 3 15.47 6.76 0.08
N GLY A 4 14.59 7.23 0.97
CA GLY A 4 14.07 8.58 1.02
C GLY A 4 14.70 9.41 2.15
N ARG A 5 14.08 10.55 2.42
CA ARG A 5 14.50 11.46 3.50
C ARG A 5 14.15 10.91 4.89
N LEU A 6 12.92 10.44 5.05
CA LEU A 6 12.36 9.99 6.34
C LEU A 6 12.45 8.48 6.51
N VAL A 7 12.27 7.73 5.42
CA VAL A 7 12.20 6.27 5.45
C VAL A 7 13.07 5.63 4.37
N THR A 8 13.38 4.35 4.58
CA THR A 8 14.04 3.47 3.63
C THR A 8 13.17 2.23 3.44
N LEU A 9 12.98 1.81 2.18
CA LEU A 9 12.36 0.53 1.84
C LEU A 9 13.45 -0.51 1.59
N ARG A 10 13.35 -1.66 2.27
CA ARG A 10 14.27 -2.79 2.11
C ARG A 10 13.53 -4.12 2.13
N GLU A 11 14.20 -5.15 1.68
CA GLU A 11 13.69 -6.52 1.76
C GLU A 11 13.49 -6.97 3.21
N PHE A 12 12.58 -7.94 3.38
CA PHE A 12 12.33 -8.57 4.67
C PHE A 12 13.52 -9.41 5.11
N THR A 13 13.77 -9.41 6.41
CA THR A 13 14.67 -10.34 7.09
C THR A 13 13.86 -11.23 8.05
N PRO A 14 14.39 -12.37 8.53
CA PRO A 14 13.70 -13.19 9.51
C PRO A 14 13.28 -12.43 10.79
N ARG A 15 13.98 -11.36 11.14
CA ARG A 15 13.68 -10.52 12.31
C ARG A 15 12.45 -9.63 12.15
N ASP A 16 12.01 -9.41 10.92
CA ASP A 16 10.87 -8.54 10.62
C ASP A 16 9.53 -9.29 10.64
N VAL A 17 9.53 -10.61 10.78
CA VAL A 17 8.33 -11.46 10.75
C VAL A 17 7.36 -11.08 11.88
N GLU A 18 7.87 -10.77 13.06
CA GLU A 18 7.06 -10.34 14.21
C GLU A 18 6.36 -8.98 13.94
N LEU A 19 7.01 -8.09 13.22
CA LEU A 19 6.43 -6.79 12.84
C LEU A 19 5.18 -6.95 11.97
N VAL A 20 5.19 -7.95 11.09
CA VAL A 20 4.04 -8.25 10.21
C VAL A 20 2.93 -9.00 10.95
N ALA A 21 3.32 -9.87 11.90
CA ALA A 21 2.38 -10.63 12.71
C ALA A 21 1.67 -9.76 13.77
N SER A 22 2.29 -8.66 14.18
CA SER A 22 1.77 -7.72 15.19
C SER A 22 0.88 -6.62 14.60
N SER A 23 0.24 -6.87 13.43
CA SER A 23 -0.71 -5.91 12.86
C SER A 23 -1.75 -5.52 13.91
N THR A 24 -1.68 -4.28 14.36
CA THR A 24 -2.65 -3.74 15.32
C THR A 24 -4.03 -3.75 14.66
N PRO A 25 -5.10 -4.14 15.39
CA PRO A 25 -6.44 -4.06 14.84
C PRO A 25 -6.70 -2.66 14.28
N ASP A 26 -6.97 -2.59 12.98
CA ASP A 26 -7.30 -1.37 12.29
C ASP A 26 -8.74 -1.52 11.77
N PRO A 27 -9.66 -0.57 12.08
CA PRO A 27 -11.06 -0.68 11.64
C PRO A 27 -11.19 -0.75 10.12
N PHE A 28 -10.18 -0.33 9.38
CA PHE A 28 -10.15 -0.43 7.93
C PHE A 28 -9.59 -1.76 7.41
N ASN A 29 -9.09 -2.66 8.28
CA ASN A 29 -8.55 -3.97 7.97
C ASN A 29 -9.29 -5.13 8.65
N ASP A 30 -10.46 -4.90 9.24
CA ASP A 30 -11.27 -5.96 9.87
C ASP A 30 -12.09 -6.72 8.82
N PHE A 31 -11.46 -7.67 8.17
CA PHE A 31 -12.10 -8.57 7.20
C PHE A 31 -12.75 -9.80 7.83
N GLY A 32 -12.73 -9.92 9.16
CA GLY A 32 -13.19 -11.12 9.87
C GLY A 32 -12.32 -12.34 9.58
N ALA A 33 -12.89 -13.53 9.66
CA ALA A 33 -12.20 -14.77 9.32
C ALA A 33 -11.94 -14.83 7.81
N VAL A 34 -10.74 -14.45 7.39
CA VAL A 34 -10.32 -14.52 5.97
C VAL A 34 -10.09 -15.99 5.61
N VAL A 35 -10.88 -16.51 4.68
CA VAL A 35 -10.62 -17.82 4.07
C VAL A 35 -9.43 -17.66 3.13
N ALA A 36 -8.25 -18.03 3.61
CA ALA A 36 -6.97 -17.86 2.91
C ALA A 36 -6.92 -18.42 1.47
N SER A 37 -7.82 -19.37 1.14
CA SER A 37 -7.88 -20.01 -0.18
C SER A 37 -8.48 -19.14 -1.29
N ARG A 38 -9.11 -18.00 -0.99
CA ARG A 38 -9.74 -17.13 -2.01
C ARG A 38 -8.92 -15.90 -2.40
N PHE A 39 -7.85 -15.61 -1.65
CA PHE A 39 -6.94 -14.49 -1.92
C PHE A 39 -5.51 -14.98 -2.19
N GLN A 40 -5.33 -15.90 -3.11
CA GLN A 40 -4.03 -16.09 -3.74
C GLN A 40 -3.88 -15.05 -4.85
N ALA A 41 -3.50 -13.83 -4.46
CA ALA A 41 -2.91 -12.90 -5.41
C ALA A 41 -1.60 -13.54 -5.92
N ALA A 42 -1.51 -13.79 -7.20
CA ALA A 42 -0.47 -14.58 -7.84
C ALA A 42 0.95 -13.98 -7.70
N SER A 43 1.11 -12.76 -7.18
CA SER A 43 2.41 -12.13 -6.93
C SER A 43 2.23 -10.99 -5.92
N ILE A 44 2.42 -11.28 -4.64
CA ILE A 44 2.46 -10.23 -3.62
C ILE A 44 3.93 -9.93 -3.34
N GLY A 45 4.39 -8.74 -3.78
CA GLY A 45 5.65 -8.19 -3.33
C GLY A 45 5.50 -7.46 -2.00
N ARG A 46 6.56 -7.42 -1.21
CA ARG A 46 6.58 -6.70 0.09
C ARG A 46 7.95 -6.14 0.38
N LEU A 47 7.99 -4.95 0.99
CA LEU A 47 9.19 -4.33 1.53
C LEU A 47 8.92 -3.81 2.94
N VAL A 48 9.94 -3.87 3.79
CA VAL A 48 9.91 -3.28 5.13
C VAL A 48 10.15 -1.78 5.03
N ILE A 49 9.39 -1.00 5.81
CA ILE A 49 9.60 0.43 6.00
C ILE A 49 10.48 0.62 7.22
N VAL A 50 11.65 1.20 7.02
CA VAL A 50 12.59 1.53 8.11
C VAL A 50 12.64 3.04 8.28
N ARG A 51 12.45 3.52 9.51
CA ARG A 51 12.58 4.93 9.84
C ARG A 51 14.07 5.33 9.86
N ASN A 52 14.45 6.34 9.08
CA ASN A 52 15.86 6.73 8.94
C ASN A 52 16.47 7.33 10.20
N ALA A 53 15.66 7.95 11.06
CA ALA A 53 16.12 8.63 12.27
C ALA A 53 16.77 7.69 13.30
N ASP A 54 16.30 6.45 13.39
CA ASP A 54 16.75 5.49 14.41
C ASP A 54 16.98 4.06 13.88
N GLY A 55 16.77 3.86 12.57
CA GLY A 55 16.92 2.55 11.93
C GLY A 55 15.86 1.51 12.31
N ARG A 56 14.76 1.91 12.97
CA ARG A 56 13.70 0.99 13.41
C ARG A 56 12.79 0.61 12.26
N PRO A 57 12.45 -0.67 12.09
CA PRO A 57 11.33 -1.10 11.27
C PRO A 57 10.02 -0.55 11.87
N ILE A 58 9.18 0.09 11.04
CA ILE A 58 7.94 0.75 11.48
C ILE A 58 6.70 0.27 10.73
N GLY A 59 6.85 -0.69 9.84
CA GLY A 59 5.76 -1.22 9.05
C GLY A 59 6.24 -1.85 7.75
N HIS A 60 5.33 -2.05 6.85
CA HIS A 60 5.63 -2.59 5.53
C HIS A 60 4.75 -1.99 4.44
N VAL A 61 5.22 -2.08 3.21
CA VAL A 61 4.44 -1.86 2.00
C VAL A 61 4.30 -3.18 1.25
N SER A 62 3.20 -3.33 0.52
CA SER A 62 2.93 -4.49 -0.31
C SER A 62 2.39 -4.06 -1.68
N TRP A 63 2.45 -4.94 -2.67
CA TRP A 63 1.82 -4.72 -3.97
C TRP A 63 1.41 -6.04 -4.60
N HIS A 64 0.38 -5.99 -5.40
CA HIS A 64 -0.09 -7.10 -6.23
C HIS A 64 -0.53 -6.58 -7.60
N GLU A 65 -0.49 -7.47 -8.59
CA GLU A 65 -0.87 -7.15 -9.95
C GLU A 65 -2.40 -7.04 -10.10
N VAL A 66 -2.82 -6.03 -10.85
CA VAL A 66 -4.20 -5.89 -11.36
C VAL A 66 -4.14 -5.69 -12.87
N ASN A 67 -5.15 -6.18 -13.59
CA ASN A 67 -5.17 -6.17 -15.05
C ASN A 67 -6.43 -5.46 -15.57
N TYR A 68 -6.23 -4.49 -16.48
CA TYR A 68 -7.27 -3.72 -17.12
C TYR A 68 -7.54 -4.14 -18.57
N GLY A 69 -6.81 -5.13 -19.07
CA GLY A 69 -6.96 -5.66 -20.42
C GLY A 69 -6.14 -6.94 -20.63
N PRO A 70 -6.28 -7.58 -21.79
CA PRO A 70 -5.59 -8.83 -22.09
C PRO A 70 -4.09 -8.66 -22.40
N ASN A 71 -3.64 -7.45 -22.67
CA ASN A 71 -2.26 -7.15 -23.02
C ASN A 71 -1.41 -6.98 -21.74
N PRO A 72 -0.16 -7.44 -21.73
CA PRO A 72 0.76 -7.25 -20.60
C PRO A 72 0.92 -5.78 -20.17
N GLU A 73 0.86 -4.86 -21.13
CA GLU A 73 0.96 -3.42 -20.89
C GLU A 73 -0.24 -2.85 -20.13
N SER A 74 -1.36 -3.59 -20.06
CA SER A 74 -2.55 -3.23 -19.29
C SER A 74 -2.44 -3.60 -17.80
N ALA A 75 -1.33 -4.21 -17.40
CA ALA A 75 -1.06 -4.51 -16.01
C ALA A 75 -0.73 -3.22 -15.23
N ALA A 76 -1.20 -3.18 -13.98
CA ALA A 76 -0.88 -2.15 -13.00
C ALA A 76 -0.52 -2.80 -11.66
N TRP A 77 0.11 -2.05 -10.77
CA TRP A 77 0.35 -2.48 -9.40
C TRP A 77 -0.62 -1.79 -8.44
N ASN A 78 -1.39 -2.57 -7.71
CA ASN A 78 -2.16 -2.07 -6.57
C ASN A 78 -1.30 -2.19 -5.30
N ILE A 79 -1.09 -1.08 -4.59
CA ILE A 79 -0.22 -1.01 -3.42
C ILE A 79 -1.02 -0.93 -2.13
N GLY A 80 -0.44 -1.45 -1.05
CA GLY A 80 -0.93 -1.34 0.31
C GLY A 80 0.18 -0.94 1.28
N ILE A 81 -0.20 -0.38 2.41
CA ILE A 81 0.69 0.01 3.49
C ILE A 81 0.13 -0.37 4.84
N ASP A 82 1.00 -0.79 5.74
CA ASP A 82 0.71 -0.93 7.16
C ASP A 82 1.83 -0.29 8.00
N LEU A 83 1.45 0.51 8.99
CA LEU A 83 2.36 1.17 9.91
C LEU A 83 1.96 0.89 11.35
N VAL A 84 2.95 0.68 12.20
CA VAL A 84 2.74 0.66 13.66
C VAL A 84 2.11 1.99 14.10
N PRO A 85 1.22 1.99 15.10
CA PRO A 85 0.44 3.18 15.49
C PRO A 85 1.31 4.41 15.80
N GLU A 86 2.43 4.22 16.46
CA GLU A 86 3.37 5.28 16.84
C GLU A 86 4.11 5.92 15.67
N ALA A 87 4.07 5.32 14.48
CA ALA A 87 4.66 5.87 13.26
C ALA A 87 3.65 6.64 12.39
N ARG A 88 2.37 6.60 12.75
CA ARG A 88 1.31 7.27 11.99
C ARG A 88 1.32 8.79 12.21
N GLY A 89 0.74 9.55 11.29
CA GLY A 89 0.59 11.00 11.40
C GLY A 89 1.88 11.83 11.22
N GLN A 90 3.02 11.22 10.88
CA GLN A 90 4.34 11.86 10.79
C GLN A 90 4.86 12.04 9.35
N GLY A 91 4.02 11.78 8.35
CA GLY A 91 4.42 11.85 6.94
C GLY A 91 5.20 10.63 6.43
N LEU A 92 5.54 9.67 7.31
CA LEU A 92 6.32 8.48 6.98
C LEU A 92 5.61 7.60 5.94
N GLY A 93 4.28 7.42 6.07
CA GLY A 93 3.47 6.67 5.13
C GLY A 93 3.40 7.29 3.75
N SER A 94 3.27 8.62 3.67
CA SER A 94 3.26 9.33 2.38
C SER A 94 4.58 9.15 1.63
N GLU A 95 5.71 9.26 2.33
CA GLU A 95 7.01 9.04 1.70
C GLU A 95 7.21 7.58 1.31
N ALA A 96 6.80 6.63 2.15
CA ALA A 96 6.92 5.20 1.84
C ALA A 96 6.14 4.81 0.57
N GLN A 97 4.91 5.30 0.41
CA GLN A 97 4.08 5.04 -0.77
C GLN A 97 4.68 5.67 -2.04
N ARG A 98 5.17 6.90 -1.96
CA ARG A 98 5.87 7.53 -3.07
C ARG A 98 7.12 6.76 -3.48
N LEU A 99 7.95 6.35 -2.51
CA LEU A 99 9.15 5.54 -2.77
C LEU A 99 8.82 4.19 -3.38
N LEU A 100 7.71 3.56 -2.95
CA LEU A 100 7.25 2.31 -3.54
C LEU A 100 6.84 2.51 -5.01
N ALA A 101 6.06 3.54 -5.32
CA ALA A 101 5.69 3.85 -6.70
C ALA A 101 6.93 4.08 -7.58
N GLN A 102 7.90 4.88 -7.11
CA GLN A 102 9.18 5.09 -7.79
C GLN A 102 9.95 3.77 -7.99
N HIS A 103 10.01 2.91 -6.97
CA HIS A 103 10.65 1.60 -7.04
C HIS A 103 9.99 0.71 -8.10
N LEU A 104 8.67 0.61 -8.09
CA LEU A 104 7.92 -0.20 -9.06
C LEU A 104 8.09 0.31 -10.49
N PHE A 105 8.06 1.63 -10.71
CA PHE A 105 8.35 2.20 -12.02
C PHE A 105 9.80 1.98 -12.48
N ALA A 106 10.76 1.95 -11.57
CA ALA A 106 12.17 1.70 -11.89
C ALA A 106 12.45 0.22 -12.21
N THR A 107 11.69 -0.70 -11.61
CA THR A 107 11.97 -2.15 -11.68
C THR A 107 11.03 -2.92 -12.58
N THR A 108 9.94 -2.30 -13.03
CA THR A 108 8.93 -2.92 -13.91
C THR A 108 8.55 -2.00 -15.06
N ALA A 109 7.84 -2.53 -16.05
CA ALA A 109 7.39 -1.76 -17.21
C ALA A 109 5.98 -1.14 -17.04
N VAL A 110 5.33 -1.27 -15.88
CA VAL A 110 3.97 -0.78 -15.67
C VAL A 110 3.88 0.74 -15.88
N ASN A 111 2.77 1.19 -16.42
CA ASN A 111 2.47 2.61 -16.59
C ASN A 111 1.74 3.21 -15.39
N ARG A 112 1.12 2.36 -14.55
CA ARG A 112 0.21 2.77 -13.48
C ARG A 112 0.52 2.05 -12.18
N VAL A 113 0.55 2.82 -11.09
CA VAL A 113 0.48 2.32 -9.72
C VAL A 113 -0.76 2.89 -9.07
N GLU A 114 -1.54 2.06 -8.41
CA GLU A 114 -2.78 2.46 -7.77
C GLU A 114 -2.85 2.03 -6.32
N ALA A 115 -3.72 2.68 -5.56
CA ALA A 115 -4.06 2.33 -4.20
C ALA A 115 -5.56 2.52 -3.97
N SER A 116 -6.13 1.72 -3.11
CA SER A 116 -7.53 1.87 -2.73
C SER A 116 -7.71 1.84 -1.22
N THR A 117 -8.59 2.66 -0.70
CA THR A 117 -8.90 2.72 0.73
C THR A 117 -10.37 3.04 0.95
N ASP A 118 -10.86 2.81 2.16
CA ASP A 118 -12.22 3.18 2.56
C ASP A 118 -12.44 4.69 2.40
N VAL A 119 -13.61 5.10 1.94
CA VAL A 119 -13.97 6.53 1.81
C VAL A 119 -13.93 7.28 3.14
N GLU A 120 -14.08 6.57 4.26
CA GLU A 120 -13.99 7.13 5.62
C GLU A 120 -12.55 7.22 6.14
N ASN A 121 -11.57 6.57 5.48
CA ASN A 121 -10.17 6.61 5.87
C ASN A 121 -9.48 7.90 5.39
N ALA A 122 -9.80 9.02 6.01
CA ALA A 122 -9.25 10.33 5.66
C ALA A 122 -7.71 10.39 5.82
N ALA A 123 -7.16 9.62 6.78
CA ALA A 123 -5.71 9.59 7.02
C ALA A 123 -4.95 9.02 5.83
N GLU A 124 -5.42 7.88 5.29
CA GLU A 124 -4.81 7.24 4.13
C GLU A 124 -5.02 8.06 2.85
N GLN A 125 -6.22 8.60 2.63
CA GLN A 125 -6.48 9.50 1.50
C GLN A 125 -5.54 10.71 1.51
N GLY A 126 -5.33 11.32 2.67
CA GLY A 126 -4.38 12.41 2.83
C GLY A 126 -2.92 11.98 2.62
N ALA A 127 -2.57 10.74 2.98
CA ALA A 127 -1.23 10.20 2.73
C ALA A 127 -0.98 9.98 1.24
N LEU A 128 -1.93 9.41 0.52
CA LEU A 128 -1.88 9.20 -0.94
C LEU A 128 -1.77 10.53 -1.71
N ALA A 129 -2.59 11.51 -1.35
CA ALA A 129 -2.52 12.85 -1.96
C ALA A 129 -1.12 13.48 -1.78
N ARG A 130 -0.53 13.41 -0.59
CA ARG A 130 0.84 13.91 -0.32
C ARG A 130 1.92 13.08 -1.00
N ALA A 131 1.65 11.80 -1.29
CA ALA A 131 2.55 10.93 -2.04
C ALA A 131 2.55 11.22 -3.56
N GLY A 132 1.63 12.06 -4.04
CA GLY A 132 1.52 12.44 -5.45
C GLY A 132 0.44 11.65 -6.22
N PHE A 133 -0.37 10.85 -5.53
CA PHE A 133 -1.46 10.13 -6.17
C PHE A 133 -2.66 11.06 -6.45
N THR A 134 -3.31 10.84 -7.58
CA THR A 134 -4.54 11.51 -8.00
C THR A 134 -5.76 10.67 -7.63
N ARG A 135 -6.77 11.30 -7.03
CA ARG A 135 -8.06 10.64 -6.73
C ARG A 135 -8.87 10.45 -8.00
N GLU A 136 -9.27 9.23 -8.31
CA GLU A 136 -10.00 8.92 -9.54
C GLU A 136 -11.51 8.76 -9.33
N GLY A 137 -11.93 8.12 -8.25
CA GLY A 137 -13.35 7.87 -8.05
C GLY A 137 -13.65 6.98 -6.86
N VAL A 138 -14.92 6.62 -6.74
CA VAL A 138 -15.46 5.76 -5.68
C VAL A 138 -16.11 4.53 -6.29
N LEU A 139 -15.71 3.37 -5.80
CA LEU A 139 -16.33 2.08 -6.06
C LEU A 139 -17.37 1.82 -4.97
N ARG A 140 -18.64 1.94 -5.32
CA ARG A 140 -19.75 1.80 -4.36
C ARG A 140 -19.93 0.35 -3.94
N GLY A 141 -20.02 0.10 -2.61
CA GLY A 141 -20.25 -1.22 -2.04
C GLY A 141 -19.23 -2.27 -2.46
N ALA A 142 -17.97 -1.86 -2.68
CA ALA A 142 -16.96 -2.74 -3.27
C ALA A 142 -16.32 -3.68 -2.27
N GLN A 143 -16.29 -3.34 -0.99
CA GLN A 143 -15.61 -4.13 0.03
C GLN A 143 -16.55 -4.53 1.16
N PHE A 144 -16.60 -5.83 1.47
CA PHE A 144 -17.33 -6.34 2.64
C PHE A 144 -16.36 -6.46 3.82
N ARG A 145 -16.62 -5.71 4.88
CA ARG A 145 -15.78 -5.65 6.08
C ARG A 145 -16.64 -5.31 7.30
N ALA A 146 -16.28 -5.82 8.48
CA ALA A 146 -17.05 -5.60 9.71
C ALA A 146 -18.57 -5.84 9.53
N SER A 147 -18.91 -6.92 8.80
CA SER A 147 -20.28 -7.38 8.49
C SER A 147 -21.15 -6.40 7.69
N ARG A 148 -20.53 -5.44 6.96
CA ARG A 148 -21.24 -4.49 6.08
C ARG A 148 -20.46 -4.18 4.81
N TRP A 149 -21.14 -3.65 3.81
CA TRP A 149 -20.54 -3.16 2.58
C TRP A 149 -19.98 -1.74 2.77
N HIS A 150 -18.81 -1.50 2.20
CA HIS A 150 -18.11 -0.23 2.23
C HIS A 150 -17.81 0.27 0.84
N ASP A 151 -17.86 1.57 0.69
CA ASP A 151 -17.38 2.26 -0.51
C ASP A 151 -15.87 2.43 -0.43
N ILE A 152 -15.19 2.22 -1.56
CA ILE A 152 -13.74 2.31 -1.68
C ILE A 152 -13.38 3.44 -2.65
N VAL A 153 -12.50 4.31 -2.22
CA VAL A 153 -11.94 5.35 -3.10
C VAL A 153 -10.65 4.84 -3.73
N VAL A 154 -10.52 5.04 -5.05
CA VAL A 154 -9.36 4.65 -5.84
C VAL A 154 -8.50 5.87 -6.13
N TRP A 155 -7.20 5.69 -5.96
CA TRP A 155 -6.15 6.65 -6.22
C TRP A 155 -5.11 6.04 -7.15
N SER A 156 -4.47 6.84 -7.99
CA SER A 156 -3.41 6.36 -8.88
C SER A 156 -2.34 7.40 -9.12
N VAL A 157 -1.19 6.92 -9.57
CA VAL A 157 -0.09 7.72 -10.10
C VAL A 157 0.43 7.05 -11.37
N LEU A 158 0.75 7.82 -12.38
CA LEU A 158 1.27 7.33 -13.65
C LEU A 158 2.79 7.49 -13.73
N ARG A 159 3.39 6.68 -14.61
CA ARG A 159 4.82 6.79 -14.91
C ARG A 159 5.13 8.21 -15.40
N GLY A 160 6.09 8.85 -14.72
CA GLY A 160 6.50 10.23 -15.00
C GLY A 160 5.86 11.30 -14.12
N GLU A 161 4.92 10.94 -13.25
CA GLU A 161 4.30 11.87 -12.29
C GLU A 161 5.01 11.92 -10.93
N VAL A 162 5.87 10.92 -10.62
CA VAL A 162 6.64 10.82 -9.36
C VAL A 162 8.11 10.52 -9.59
#